data_3a2a715e95bfeccdcde254113f0b4235
#
_entry.id   3a2a715e95bfeccdcde254113f0b4235
#
_cell.length_a   1.000
_cell.length_b   1.000
_cell.length_c   1.000
_cell.angle_alpha   90.00
_cell.angle_beta   90.00
_cell.angle_gamma   90.00
#
_symmetry.space_group_name_H-M   'P 1'
#
loop_
_entity.id
_entity.type
_entity.pdbx_description
1 polymer ?
#
loop_
_entity_poly.entity_id
_entity_poly.type
_entity_poly.pdbx_seq_one_letter_code
_entity_poly.pdbx_strand_id
1 'polypeptide(L)'
;MTAADISGYIAAALGTVFIWPQVIRVYVRRSVEGVSGLSHLIGLAGTLMWFTYAVSIDSVPMIVSNLNIEIAIVALMVMLVRKRAVPLWMPLAVFAATAVFCATFYVVSPAVVGVAGVVIGTPAIIPQAWRALKAERLYGVSAPSYLLLALMGSGWFLHGYFIDDFVVGYPNLILIPCALLIAWKSWMSHHESSDELATLTNQV
;
A
#
# COMPACT_ATOMS: atom_id res chain seq x y z
N MET A 1 22.26 10.58 -16.25
CA MET A 1 21.26 9.72 -15.58
C MET A 1 21.25 8.37 -16.26
N THR A 2 21.46 7.32 -15.52
CA THR A 2 21.37 5.94 -16.01
C THR A 2 19.91 5.46 -16.06
N ALA A 3 19.65 4.32 -16.73
CA ALA A 3 18.31 3.70 -16.69
C ALA A 3 17.88 3.32 -15.26
N ALA A 4 18.87 2.93 -14.43
CA ALA A 4 18.66 2.67 -13.00
C ALA A 4 18.19 3.94 -12.26
N ASP A 5 18.86 5.08 -12.49
CA ASP A 5 18.46 6.34 -11.84
C ASP A 5 17.02 6.73 -12.23
N ILE A 6 16.71 6.67 -13.53
CA ILE A 6 15.39 7.06 -14.06
C ILE A 6 14.29 6.17 -13.45
N SER A 7 14.45 4.84 -13.47
CA SER A 7 13.47 3.93 -12.92
C SER A 7 13.28 4.11 -11.41
N GLY A 8 14.38 4.32 -10.66
CA GLY A 8 14.34 4.58 -9.22
C GLY A 8 13.62 5.89 -8.86
N TYR A 9 13.92 6.99 -9.56
CA TYR A 9 13.25 8.28 -9.33
C TYR A 9 11.76 8.23 -9.69
N ILE A 10 11.38 7.56 -10.79
CA ILE A 10 9.97 7.36 -11.16
C ILE A 10 9.26 6.53 -10.08
N ALA A 11 9.85 5.42 -9.64
CA ALA A 11 9.29 4.58 -8.59
C ALA A 11 9.12 5.35 -7.28
N ALA A 12 10.11 6.15 -6.87
CA ALA A 12 10.04 6.97 -5.67
C ALA A 12 8.94 8.04 -5.76
N ALA A 13 8.82 8.73 -6.91
CA ALA A 13 7.76 9.72 -7.14
C ALA A 13 6.36 9.07 -7.09
N LEU A 14 6.18 7.92 -7.74
CA LEU A 14 4.93 7.15 -7.66
C LEU A 14 4.65 6.67 -6.23
N GLY A 15 5.69 6.31 -5.47
CA GLY A 15 5.60 5.94 -4.06
C GLY A 15 5.00 7.01 -3.16
N THR A 16 5.16 8.30 -3.51
CA THR A 16 4.55 9.40 -2.74
C THR A 16 3.08 9.64 -3.06
N VAL A 17 2.58 9.17 -4.21
CA VAL A 17 1.22 9.53 -4.67
C VAL A 17 0.25 8.34 -4.78
N PHE A 18 0.73 7.11 -4.94
CA PHE A 18 -0.11 5.96 -5.31
C PHE A 18 -1.25 5.68 -4.32
N ILE A 19 -1.05 5.94 -3.03
CA ILE A 19 -2.01 5.60 -1.98
C ILE A 19 -3.12 6.66 -1.83
N TRP A 20 -2.88 7.91 -2.23
CA TRP A 20 -3.80 9.01 -2.03
C TRP A 20 -5.15 8.88 -2.73
N PRO A 21 -5.27 8.36 -3.97
CA PRO A 21 -6.57 8.10 -4.56
C PRO A 21 -7.42 7.13 -3.73
N GLN A 22 -6.79 6.15 -3.05
CA GLN A 22 -7.47 5.25 -2.12
C GLN A 22 -7.97 6.00 -0.87
N VAL A 23 -7.14 6.85 -0.26
CA VAL A 23 -7.54 7.69 0.88
C VAL A 23 -8.72 8.58 0.48
N ILE A 24 -8.57 9.35 -0.60
CA ILE A 24 -9.61 10.26 -1.11
C ILE A 24 -10.92 9.51 -1.34
N ARG A 25 -10.86 8.34 -2.00
CA ARG A 25 -12.05 7.55 -2.29
C ARG A 25 -12.79 7.12 -1.02
N VAL A 26 -12.07 6.60 -0.02
CA VAL A 26 -12.65 6.17 1.25
C VAL A 26 -13.33 7.33 1.98
N TYR A 27 -12.71 8.52 1.99
CA TYR A 27 -13.27 9.71 2.65
C TYR A 27 -14.44 10.31 1.88
N VAL A 28 -14.37 10.41 0.55
CA VAL A 28 -15.44 10.98 -0.30
C VAL A 28 -16.64 10.04 -0.32
N ARG A 29 -16.42 8.74 -0.53
CA ARG A 29 -17.49 7.74 -0.56
C ARG A 29 -18.00 7.37 0.84
N ARG A 30 -17.29 7.76 1.90
CA ARG A 30 -17.56 7.36 3.29
C ARG A 30 -17.76 5.86 3.47
N SER A 31 -17.09 5.06 2.63
CA SER A 31 -17.17 3.60 2.59
C SER A 31 -15.79 2.96 2.63
N VAL A 32 -15.66 1.91 3.43
CA VAL A 32 -14.49 1.03 3.49
C VAL A 32 -14.80 -0.36 2.92
N GLU A 33 -15.90 -0.49 2.21
CA GLU A 33 -16.34 -1.75 1.63
C GLU A 33 -15.32 -2.27 0.62
N GLY A 34 -14.89 -3.52 0.80
CA GLY A 34 -13.83 -4.12 0.00
C GLY A 34 -12.40 -3.81 0.45
N VAL A 35 -12.20 -2.83 1.36
CA VAL A 35 -10.87 -2.51 1.89
C VAL A 35 -10.45 -3.55 2.92
N SER A 36 -9.25 -4.14 2.75
CA SER A 36 -8.71 -5.12 3.69
C SER A 36 -8.06 -4.44 4.89
N GLY A 37 -8.67 -4.56 6.07
CA GLY A 37 -8.06 -4.08 7.31
C GLY A 37 -6.74 -4.78 7.62
N LEU A 38 -6.63 -6.09 7.36
CA LEU A 38 -5.40 -6.85 7.57
C LEU A 38 -4.25 -6.35 6.68
N SER A 39 -4.52 -6.08 5.39
CA SER A 39 -3.53 -5.53 4.47
C SER A 39 -2.94 -4.22 5.00
N HIS A 40 -3.79 -3.33 5.50
CA HIS A 40 -3.36 -2.03 6.00
C HIS A 40 -2.68 -2.12 7.39
N LEU A 41 -3.04 -3.10 8.23
CA LEU A 41 -2.31 -3.37 9.48
C LEU A 41 -0.88 -3.87 9.20
N ILE A 42 -0.72 -4.78 8.23
CA ILE A 42 0.60 -5.25 7.79
C ILE A 42 1.37 -4.10 7.13
N GLY A 43 0.70 -3.30 6.30
CA GLY A 43 1.26 -2.11 5.67
C GLY A 43 1.78 -1.10 6.68
N LEU A 44 1.02 -0.82 7.76
CA LEU A 44 1.43 0.07 8.86
C LEU A 44 2.75 -0.39 9.49
N ALA A 45 2.90 -1.68 9.75
CA ALA A 45 4.15 -2.23 10.28
C ALA A 45 5.29 -2.13 9.25
N GLY A 46 5.03 -2.53 8.01
CA GLY A 46 6.03 -2.54 6.95
C GLY A 46 6.58 -1.16 6.62
N THR A 47 5.70 -0.14 6.48
CA THR A 47 6.13 1.23 6.17
C THR A 47 6.89 1.87 7.32
N LEU A 48 6.53 1.59 8.58
CA LEU A 48 7.29 2.07 9.72
C LEU A 48 8.70 1.45 9.78
N MET A 49 8.82 0.16 9.43
CA MET A 49 10.13 -0.50 9.32
C MET A 49 10.97 0.11 8.18
N TRP A 50 10.37 0.31 7.00
CA TRP A 50 11.06 0.96 5.88
C TRP A 50 11.44 2.40 6.17
N PHE A 51 10.59 3.16 6.85
CA PHE A 51 10.91 4.51 7.31
C PHE A 51 12.12 4.51 8.26
N THR A 52 12.11 3.61 9.25
CA THR A 52 13.21 3.49 10.21
C THR A 52 14.52 3.09 9.51
N TYR A 53 14.47 2.15 8.58
CA TYR A 53 15.63 1.77 7.79
C TYR A 53 16.14 2.93 6.92
N ALA A 54 15.23 3.67 6.28
CA ALA A 54 15.58 4.84 5.46
C ALA A 54 16.31 5.93 6.28
N VAL A 55 15.88 6.15 7.54
CA VAL A 55 16.58 7.05 8.47
C VAL A 55 17.98 6.53 8.79
N SER A 56 18.15 5.22 8.96
CA SER A 56 19.45 4.63 9.32
C SER A 56 20.50 4.71 8.19
N ILE A 57 20.07 4.85 6.94
CA ILE A 57 20.94 4.98 5.77
C ILE A 57 20.94 6.40 5.18
N ASP A 58 20.38 7.38 5.91
CA ASP A 58 20.27 8.79 5.49
C ASP A 58 19.65 9.02 4.08
N SER A 59 18.73 8.13 3.68
CA SER A 59 18.08 8.21 2.37
C SER A 59 16.87 9.14 2.40
N VAL A 60 17.07 10.42 2.15
CA VAL A 60 15.99 11.43 2.12
C VAL A 60 14.82 11.05 1.21
N PRO A 61 15.01 10.54 -0.04
CA PRO A 61 13.89 10.12 -0.88
C PRO A 61 13.04 9.01 -0.25
N MET A 62 13.69 8.01 0.37
CA MET A 62 13.00 6.92 1.06
C MET A 62 12.29 7.40 2.34
N ILE A 63 12.90 8.31 3.11
CA ILE A 63 12.28 8.91 4.31
C ILE A 63 10.98 9.63 3.91
N VAL A 64 11.03 10.52 2.92
CA VAL A 64 9.89 11.31 2.48
C VAL A 64 8.78 10.39 1.94
N SER A 65 9.13 9.42 1.09
CA SER A 65 8.17 8.48 0.51
C SER A 65 7.48 7.65 1.59
N ASN A 66 8.23 7.01 2.48
CA ASN A 66 7.66 6.14 3.52
C ASN A 66 6.88 6.92 4.58
N LEU A 67 7.33 8.13 4.98
CA LEU A 67 6.57 8.99 5.87
C LEU A 67 5.21 9.37 5.26
N ASN A 68 5.20 9.71 3.97
CA ASN A 68 3.96 10.05 3.26
C ASN A 68 3.00 8.84 3.16
N ILE A 69 3.54 7.65 2.89
CA ILE A 69 2.75 6.41 2.86
C ILE A 69 2.19 6.10 4.25
N GLU A 70 2.99 6.27 5.32
CA GLU A 70 2.56 6.04 6.69
C GLU A 70 1.40 6.97 7.08
N ILE A 71 1.50 8.27 6.77
CA ILE A 71 0.41 9.23 6.98
C ILE A 71 -0.87 8.79 6.28
N ALA A 72 -0.76 8.34 5.04
CA ALA A 72 -1.90 7.88 4.25
C ALA A 72 -2.51 6.59 4.82
N ILE A 73 -1.69 5.62 5.26
CA ILE A 73 -2.15 4.40 5.93
C ILE A 73 -2.86 4.73 7.24
N VAL A 74 -2.30 5.63 8.06
CA VAL A 74 -2.95 6.09 9.29
C VAL A 74 -4.31 6.70 8.99
N ALA A 75 -4.43 7.54 7.96
CA ALA A 75 -5.71 8.09 7.54
C ALA A 75 -6.72 6.99 7.15
N LEU A 76 -6.30 5.96 6.40
CA LEU A 76 -7.14 4.81 6.09
C LEU A 76 -7.54 4.02 7.34
N MET A 77 -6.60 3.79 8.27
CA MET A 77 -6.89 3.10 9.54
C MET A 77 -7.91 3.87 10.38
N VAL A 78 -7.85 5.21 10.43
CA VAL A 78 -8.86 6.03 11.10
C VAL A 78 -10.26 5.74 10.54
N MET A 79 -10.41 5.64 9.21
CA MET A 79 -11.70 5.32 8.60
C MET A 79 -12.13 3.87 8.85
N LEU A 80 -11.22 2.91 8.78
CA LEU A 80 -11.49 1.50 9.09
C LEU A 80 -12.00 1.33 10.54
N VAL A 81 -11.37 2.03 11.49
CA VAL A 81 -11.79 2.03 12.90
C VAL A 81 -13.16 2.72 13.07
N ARG A 82 -13.35 3.91 12.48
CA ARG A 82 -14.64 4.62 12.54
C ARG A 82 -15.80 3.82 11.96
N LYS A 83 -15.53 3.03 10.93
CA LYS A 83 -16.52 2.14 10.30
C LYS A 83 -16.63 0.78 11.00
N ARG A 84 -15.93 0.58 12.12
CA ARG A 84 -15.91 -0.68 12.90
C ARG A 84 -15.42 -1.89 12.11
N ALA A 85 -14.68 -1.67 11.01
CA ALA A 85 -14.07 -2.74 10.22
C ALA A 85 -12.80 -3.31 10.89
N VAL A 86 -12.15 -2.50 11.73
CA VAL A 86 -10.99 -2.89 12.55
C VAL A 86 -11.18 -2.30 13.94
N PRO A 87 -11.00 -3.05 15.03
CA PRO A 87 -11.05 -2.51 16.39
C PRO A 87 -9.82 -1.63 16.67
N LEU A 88 -10.01 -0.53 17.39
CA LEU A 88 -8.97 0.50 17.63
C LEU A 88 -7.68 -0.08 18.25
N TRP A 89 -7.79 -1.07 19.11
CA TRP A 89 -6.63 -1.65 19.79
C TRP A 89 -5.64 -2.33 18.80
N MET A 90 -6.12 -2.83 17.65
CA MET A 90 -5.26 -3.50 16.66
C MET A 90 -4.21 -2.56 16.04
N PRO A 91 -4.57 -1.43 15.39
CA PRO A 91 -3.56 -0.52 14.85
C PRO A 91 -2.64 0.06 15.94
N LEU A 92 -3.15 0.31 17.15
CA LEU A 92 -2.34 0.78 18.27
C LEU A 92 -1.33 -0.29 18.72
N ALA A 93 -1.75 -1.54 18.82
CA ALA A 93 -0.87 -2.65 19.20
C ALA A 93 0.19 -2.92 18.11
N VAL A 94 -0.20 -2.93 16.84
CA VAL A 94 0.72 -3.11 15.70
C VAL A 94 1.75 -1.98 15.69
N PHE A 95 1.30 -0.73 15.77
CA PHE A 95 2.20 0.42 15.78
C PHE A 95 3.17 0.37 16.97
N ALA A 96 2.66 0.13 18.20
CA ALA A 96 3.50 0.07 19.40
C ALA A 96 4.52 -1.08 19.32
N ALA A 97 4.10 -2.30 18.91
CA ALA A 97 4.99 -3.43 18.78
C ALA A 97 6.07 -3.18 17.70
N THR A 98 5.68 -2.61 16.56
CA THR A 98 6.62 -2.28 15.49
C THR A 98 7.57 -1.17 15.91
N ALA A 99 7.10 -0.13 16.61
CA ALA A 99 7.94 0.95 17.10
C ALA A 99 8.99 0.44 18.12
N VAL A 100 8.59 -0.44 19.03
CA VAL A 100 9.53 -1.09 19.98
C VAL A 100 10.56 -1.93 19.23
N PHE A 101 10.12 -2.73 18.24
CA PHE A 101 11.02 -3.51 17.40
C PHE A 101 12.02 -2.61 16.66
N CYS A 102 11.52 -1.56 15.98
CA CYS A 102 12.34 -0.60 15.26
C CYS A 102 13.35 0.10 16.18
N ALA A 103 12.92 0.60 17.34
CA ALA A 103 13.80 1.26 18.29
C ALA A 103 14.90 0.33 18.80
N THR A 104 14.57 -0.93 19.09
CA THR A 104 15.52 -1.93 19.55
C THR A 104 16.57 -2.23 18.48
N PHE A 105 16.14 -2.55 17.27
CA PHE A 105 17.04 -2.98 16.20
C PHE A 105 17.71 -1.82 15.46
N TYR A 106 17.17 -0.59 15.51
CA TYR A 106 17.86 0.59 15.00
C TYR A 106 19.24 0.76 15.60
N VAL A 107 19.38 0.48 16.90
CA VAL A 107 20.66 0.62 17.63
C VAL A 107 21.54 -0.62 17.43
N VAL A 108 20.95 -1.82 17.39
CA VAL A 108 21.71 -3.09 17.36
C VAL A 108 22.14 -3.47 15.93
N SER A 109 21.21 -3.43 14.99
CA SER A 109 21.44 -3.77 13.57
C SER A 109 20.35 -3.20 12.68
N PRO A 110 20.51 -2.02 12.09
CA PRO A 110 19.53 -1.42 11.18
C PRO A 110 19.15 -2.33 9.99
N ALA A 111 20.09 -3.17 9.52
CA ALA A 111 19.84 -4.13 8.45
C ALA A 111 18.70 -5.11 8.80
N VAL A 112 18.56 -5.50 10.07
CA VAL A 112 17.46 -6.37 10.53
C VAL A 112 16.12 -5.68 10.34
N VAL A 113 16.04 -4.37 10.58
CA VAL A 113 14.81 -3.60 10.35
C VAL A 113 14.45 -3.58 8.86
N GLY A 114 15.43 -3.37 7.98
CA GLY A 114 15.22 -3.40 6.53
C GLY A 114 14.73 -4.77 6.04
N VAL A 115 15.38 -5.86 6.46
CA VAL A 115 14.97 -7.22 6.11
C VAL A 115 13.56 -7.53 6.63
N ALA A 116 13.24 -7.12 7.87
CA ALA A 116 11.89 -7.29 8.42
C ALA A 116 10.86 -6.48 7.62
N GLY A 117 11.20 -5.29 7.17
CA GLY A 117 10.36 -4.46 6.28
C GLY A 117 10.02 -5.19 4.96
N VAL A 118 11.00 -5.87 4.35
CA VAL A 118 10.76 -6.70 3.16
C VAL A 118 9.85 -7.89 3.48
N VAL A 119 10.19 -8.66 4.50
CA VAL A 119 9.47 -9.91 4.82
C VAL A 119 8.03 -9.64 5.28
N ILE A 120 7.80 -8.57 6.01
CA ILE A 120 6.48 -8.22 6.54
C ILE A 120 5.72 -7.35 5.53
N GLY A 121 6.36 -6.35 4.96
CA GLY A 121 5.71 -5.38 4.07
C GLY A 121 5.31 -5.97 2.72
N THR A 122 6.13 -6.82 2.11
CA THR A 122 5.83 -7.39 0.79
C THR A 122 4.52 -8.20 0.76
N PRO A 123 4.20 -9.08 1.72
CA PRO A 123 2.94 -9.81 1.73
C PRO A 123 1.71 -8.96 2.02
N ALA A 124 1.85 -7.68 2.38
CA ALA A 124 0.72 -6.81 2.73
C ALA A 124 -0.34 -6.70 1.63
N ILE A 125 0.03 -6.86 0.37
CA ILE A 125 -0.89 -6.82 -0.78
C ILE A 125 -1.81 -8.05 -0.85
N ILE A 126 -1.37 -9.20 -0.33
CA ILE A 126 -2.07 -10.50 -0.49
C ILE A 126 -3.45 -10.49 0.17
N PRO A 127 -3.62 -10.05 1.44
CA PRO A 127 -4.94 -9.98 2.05
C PRO A 127 -5.92 -9.07 1.31
N GLN A 128 -5.43 -7.99 0.69
CA GLN A 128 -6.27 -7.11 -0.11
C GLN A 128 -6.66 -7.76 -1.44
N ALA A 129 -5.73 -8.43 -2.12
CA ALA A 129 -6.01 -9.17 -3.35
C ALA A 129 -7.04 -10.29 -3.09
N TRP A 130 -6.87 -11.04 -2.00
CA TRP A 130 -7.81 -12.06 -1.57
C TRP A 130 -9.21 -11.50 -1.28
N ARG A 131 -9.26 -10.35 -0.59
CA ARG A 131 -10.52 -9.66 -0.32
C ARG A 131 -11.18 -9.17 -1.60
N ALA A 132 -10.42 -8.62 -2.54
CA ALA A 132 -10.95 -8.17 -3.83
C ALA A 132 -11.54 -9.32 -4.67
N LEU A 133 -10.98 -10.53 -4.58
CA LEU A 133 -11.52 -11.71 -5.25
C LEU A 133 -12.85 -12.18 -4.65
N LYS A 134 -13.04 -12.03 -3.33
CA LYS A 134 -14.21 -12.54 -2.61
C LYS A 134 -15.30 -11.51 -2.36
N ALA A 135 -15.00 -10.22 -2.43
CA ALA A 135 -15.98 -9.18 -2.17
C ALA A 135 -16.91 -9.01 -3.38
N GLU A 136 -18.20 -8.94 -3.12
CA GLU A 136 -19.21 -8.62 -4.14
C GLU A 136 -19.11 -7.17 -4.58
N ARG A 137 -18.77 -6.27 -3.65
CA ARG A 137 -18.67 -4.82 -3.89
C ARG A 137 -17.37 -4.25 -3.36
N LEU A 138 -16.76 -3.36 -4.15
CA LEU A 138 -15.46 -2.75 -3.86
C LEU A 138 -15.55 -1.21 -3.83
N TYR A 139 -16.64 -0.66 -3.31
CA TYR A 139 -16.89 0.79 -3.33
C TYR A 139 -15.82 1.62 -2.63
N GLY A 140 -15.22 1.10 -1.57
CA GLY A 140 -14.15 1.75 -0.83
C GLY A 140 -12.76 1.58 -1.48
N VAL A 141 -12.62 0.73 -2.50
CA VAL A 141 -11.32 0.44 -3.14
C VAL A 141 -11.10 1.35 -4.33
N SER A 142 -9.92 1.95 -4.44
CA SER A 142 -9.54 2.86 -5.51
C SER A 142 -8.76 2.14 -6.61
N ALA A 143 -9.39 1.90 -7.77
CA ALA A 143 -8.72 1.32 -8.93
C ALA A 143 -7.47 2.14 -9.36
N PRO A 144 -7.50 3.50 -9.43
CA PRO A 144 -6.32 4.30 -9.75
C PRO A 144 -5.15 4.10 -8.78
N SER A 145 -5.40 3.95 -7.46
CA SER A 145 -4.33 3.67 -6.49
C SER A 145 -3.59 2.39 -6.81
N TYR A 146 -4.31 1.33 -7.12
CA TYR A 146 -3.69 0.03 -7.41
C TYR A 146 -3.02 -0.01 -8.78
N LEU A 147 -3.51 0.77 -9.75
CA LEU A 147 -2.80 0.96 -11.02
C LEU A 147 -1.48 1.71 -10.80
N LEU A 148 -1.49 2.79 -10.01
CA LEU A 148 -0.27 3.52 -9.65
C LEU A 148 0.70 2.65 -8.84
N LEU A 149 0.18 1.79 -7.95
CA LEU A 149 0.98 0.82 -7.20
C LEU A 149 1.66 -0.19 -8.13
N ALA A 150 0.96 -0.69 -9.15
CA ALA A 150 1.55 -1.57 -10.15
C ALA A 150 2.64 -0.88 -10.97
N LEU A 151 2.43 0.38 -11.35
CA LEU A 151 3.43 1.20 -12.05
C LEU A 151 4.65 1.46 -11.17
N MET A 152 4.44 1.80 -9.89
CA MET A 152 5.51 1.97 -8.91
C MET A 152 6.31 0.67 -8.74
N GLY A 153 5.63 -0.46 -8.57
CA GLY A 153 6.27 -1.77 -8.47
C GLY A 153 7.07 -2.13 -9.72
N SER A 154 6.56 -1.79 -10.92
CA SER A 154 7.30 -1.97 -12.17
C SER A 154 8.57 -1.13 -12.22
N GLY A 155 8.51 0.11 -11.71
CA GLY A 155 9.68 0.98 -11.57
C GLY A 155 10.74 0.38 -10.63
N TRP A 156 10.33 -0.12 -9.44
CA TRP A 156 11.23 -0.77 -8.50
C TRP A 156 11.78 -2.11 -9.02
N PHE A 157 10.96 -2.88 -9.75
CA PHE A 157 11.44 -4.10 -10.41
C PHE A 157 12.53 -3.81 -11.43
N LEU A 158 12.31 -2.82 -12.31
CA LEU A 158 13.30 -2.39 -13.29
C LEU A 158 14.56 -1.79 -12.63
N HIS A 159 14.38 -1.00 -11.57
CA HIS A 159 15.51 -0.46 -10.82
C HIS A 159 16.36 -1.58 -10.24
N GLY A 160 15.76 -2.55 -9.53
CA GLY A 160 16.45 -3.71 -9.00
C GLY A 160 17.17 -4.53 -10.08
N TYR A 161 16.53 -4.69 -11.24
CA TYR A 161 17.12 -5.37 -12.39
C TYR A 161 18.37 -4.63 -12.92
N PHE A 162 18.31 -3.29 -13.04
CA PHE A 162 19.43 -2.51 -13.56
C PHE A 162 20.62 -2.36 -12.60
N ILE A 163 20.38 -2.48 -11.30
CA ILE A 163 21.45 -2.46 -10.27
C ILE A 163 21.88 -3.86 -9.81
N ASP A 164 21.33 -4.91 -10.44
CA ASP A 164 21.55 -6.33 -10.08
C ASP A 164 21.21 -6.65 -8.61
N ASP A 165 20.16 -5.99 -8.09
CA ASP A 165 19.65 -6.19 -6.72
C ASP A 165 18.29 -6.89 -6.73
N PHE A 166 18.31 -8.20 -6.52
CA PHE A 166 17.11 -9.04 -6.49
C PHE A 166 16.21 -8.76 -5.28
N VAL A 167 16.78 -8.26 -4.18
CA VAL A 167 15.99 -7.91 -2.97
C VAL A 167 15.07 -6.74 -3.26
N VAL A 168 15.51 -5.76 -4.04
CA VAL A 168 14.70 -4.63 -4.50
C VAL A 168 13.70 -5.06 -5.59
N GLY A 169 14.14 -5.90 -6.53
CA GLY A 169 13.34 -6.26 -7.71
C GLY A 169 12.26 -7.30 -7.44
N TYR A 170 12.62 -8.46 -6.90
CA TYR A 170 11.74 -9.65 -6.84
C TYR A 170 10.46 -9.52 -6.02
N PRO A 171 10.40 -8.79 -4.91
CA PRO A 171 9.13 -8.57 -4.20
C PRO A 171 8.02 -8.02 -5.10
N ASN A 172 8.39 -7.25 -6.12
CA ASN A 172 7.45 -6.62 -7.04
C ASN A 172 6.79 -7.62 -8.01
N LEU A 173 7.39 -8.81 -8.22
CA LEU A 173 6.76 -9.89 -9.01
C LEU A 173 5.47 -10.41 -8.36
N ILE A 174 5.33 -10.29 -7.05
CA ILE A 174 4.08 -10.59 -6.33
C ILE A 174 3.19 -9.36 -6.29
N LEU A 175 3.77 -8.19 -6.02
CA LEU A 175 3.02 -6.93 -5.87
C LEU A 175 2.30 -6.54 -7.15
N ILE A 176 2.98 -6.56 -8.32
CA ILE A 176 2.41 -6.11 -9.60
C ILE A 176 1.15 -6.89 -9.98
N PRO A 177 1.15 -8.23 -10.08
CA PRO A 177 -0.05 -8.97 -10.47
C PRO A 177 -1.18 -8.83 -9.46
N CYS A 178 -0.89 -8.77 -8.15
CA CYS A 178 -1.90 -8.52 -7.13
C CYS A 178 -2.51 -7.11 -7.28
N ALA A 179 -1.70 -6.09 -7.51
CA ALA A 179 -2.17 -4.72 -7.69
C ALA A 179 -3.04 -4.58 -8.96
N LEU A 180 -2.63 -5.18 -10.08
CA LEU A 180 -3.43 -5.20 -11.32
C LEU A 180 -4.75 -5.93 -11.13
N LEU A 181 -4.77 -7.06 -10.44
CA LEU A 181 -5.99 -7.80 -10.09
C LEU A 181 -6.96 -6.92 -9.28
N ILE A 182 -6.46 -6.25 -8.25
CA ILE A 182 -7.29 -5.38 -7.40
C ILE A 182 -7.81 -4.20 -8.21
N ALA A 183 -6.97 -3.56 -9.03
CA ALA A 183 -7.37 -2.45 -9.89
C ALA A 183 -8.51 -2.86 -10.83
N TRP A 184 -8.34 -4.00 -11.53
CA TRP A 184 -9.33 -4.54 -12.45
C TRP A 184 -10.66 -4.85 -11.76
N LYS A 185 -10.64 -5.62 -10.67
CA LYS A 185 -11.85 -5.98 -9.91
C LYS A 185 -12.57 -4.75 -9.35
N SER A 186 -11.81 -3.78 -8.85
CA SER A 186 -12.36 -2.52 -8.35
C SER A 186 -13.02 -1.71 -9.46
N TRP A 187 -12.38 -1.64 -10.65
CA TRP A 187 -12.93 -0.94 -11.81
C TRP A 187 -14.24 -1.57 -12.29
N MET A 188 -14.30 -2.91 -12.40
CA MET A 188 -15.52 -3.63 -12.75
C MET A 188 -16.66 -3.36 -11.76
N SER A 189 -16.39 -3.50 -10.45
CA SER A 189 -17.38 -3.27 -9.39
C SER A 189 -17.96 -1.84 -9.43
N HIS A 190 -17.18 -0.84 -9.88
CA HIS A 190 -17.66 0.52 -10.02
C HIS A 190 -18.53 0.73 -11.26
N HIS A 191 -18.26 0.01 -12.35
CA HIS A 191 -19.04 0.08 -13.59
C HIS A 191 -20.42 -0.56 -13.39
N GLU A 192 -20.47 -1.76 -12.86
CA GLU A 192 -21.73 -2.47 -12.57
C GLU A 192 -22.68 -1.63 -11.72
N SER A 193 -22.15 -0.96 -10.68
CA SER A 193 -22.98 -0.06 -9.85
C SER A 193 -23.47 1.18 -10.58
N SER A 194 -22.73 1.69 -11.54
CA SER A 194 -23.15 2.85 -12.34
C SER A 194 -24.25 2.47 -13.31
N ASP A 195 -24.17 1.30 -13.92
CA ASP A 195 -25.17 0.77 -14.84
C ASP A 195 -26.48 0.42 -14.12
N GLU A 196 -26.39 -0.16 -12.89
CA GLU A 196 -27.55 -0.42 -12.04
C GLU A 196 -28.31 0.87 -11.69
N LEU A 197 -27.57 1.93 -11.29
CA LEU A 197 -28.16 3.24 -11.00
C LEU A 197 -28.80 3.90 -12.24
N ALA A 198 -28.14 3.81 -13.40
CA ALA A 198 -28.65 4.35 -14.66
C ALA A 198 -29.96 3.64 -15.09
N THR A 199 -30.05 2.32 -14.88
CA THR A 199 -31.24 1.52 -15.20
C THR A 199 -32.41 1.90 -14.31
N LEU A 200 -32.19 2.11 -12.99
CA LEU A 200 -33.22 2.54 -12.05
C LEU A 200 -33.73 3.95 -12.35
N THR A 201 -32.85 4.86 -12.75
CA THR A 201 -33.22 6.24 -13.09
C THR A 201 -34.06 6.33 -14.36
N ASN A 202 -33.88 5.42 -15.32
CA ASN A 202 -34.67 5.37 -16.56
C ASN A 202 -36.03 4.68 -16.42
N GLN A 203 -36.34 4.09 -15.26
CA GLN A 203 -37.62 3.45 -14.96
C GLN A 203 -38.59 4.34 -14.18
N VAL A 204 -38.16 5.55 -13.81
CA VAL A 204 -38.94 6.58 -13.12
C VAL A 204 -39.30 7.71 -14.07
#